data_defe44716bac77235c3d4e1b8db7d553
#
_entry.id   defe44716bac77235c3d4e1b8db7d553
#
_cell.length_a   1.000
_cell.length_b   1.000
_cell.length_c   1.000
_cell.angle_alpha   90.00
_cell.angle_beta   90.00
_cell.angle_gamma   90.00
#
_symmetry.space_group_name_H-M   'P 1'
#
loop_
_entity.id
_entity.type
_entity.pdbx_description
1 polymer ?
#
loop_
_entity_poly.entity_id
_entity_poly.type
_entity_poly.pdbx_seq_one_letter_code
_entity_poly.pdbx_strand_id
1 'polypeptide(L)'
;MKKSYIYIWCMVLGGLLLTTDLMAQDTKSMPDLQTAEPDFFDPTRKEAAEEYKFGTEWRIETGFVQWQQRQNDSVAMYLHGLRFGGTVDFLLPYHFSIQTGALASLTYGYQNQHWRSMTAESAQIEVLRHDIVQLELTIPVRAYYTITLWKQLRLFFYAGPQLQIGLTSYDLMTNNTSAPTTKWLEEQGVQLTNHDRYADKQLYRTNIQFGIGGGLEWDRYRLQSGYDFGLNNLMRTRVVPSQKLNEWGWMVTFVYRL
;
A
#
# COMPACT_ATOMS: atom_id res chain seq x y z
N MET A 1 -5.67 14.06 17.68
CA MET A 1 -5.39 13.00 16.71
C MET A 1 -3.90 12.69 16.48
N LYS A 2 -2.96 13.09 17.37
CA LYS A 2 -1.50 12.83 17.22
C LYS A 2 -0.97 11.60 17.98
N LYS A 3 -1.80 10.89 18.76
CA LYS A 3 -1.32 9.81 19.63
C LYS A 3 -1.33 8.39 19.00
N SER A 4 -2.07 8.17 17.91
CA SER A 4 -2.20 6.82 17.33
C SER A 4 -0.97 6.36 16.52
N TYR A 5 -0.20 7.28 15.95
CA TYR A 5 0.98 6.92 15.14
C TYR A 5 2.16 6.40 15.98
N ILE A 6 2.24 6.82 17.25
CA ILE A 6 3.32 6.39 18.15
C ILE A 6 3.20 4.91 18.49
N TYR A 7 1.99 4.38 18.63
CA TYR A 7 1.77 2.96 18.96
C TYR A 7 2.16 2.00 17.84
N ILE A 8 1.97 2.40 16.57
CA ILE A 8 2.36 1.57 15.41
C ILE A 8 3.88 1.49 15.32
N TRP A 9 4.58 2.60 15.53
CA TRP A 9 6.05 2.63 15.55
C TRP A 9 6.63 1.87 16.74
N CYS A 10 5.99 1.89 17.90
CA CYS A 10 6.41 1.10 19.06
C CYS A 10 6.21 -0.40 18.86
N MET A 11 5.16 -0.84 18.14
CA MET A 11 4.98 -2.26 17.81
C MET A 11 6.02 -2.76 16.81
N VAL A 12 6.38 -1.96 15.82
CA VAL A 12 7.41 -2.33 14.83
C VAL A 12 8.80 -2.36 15.46
N LEU A 13 9.14 -1.39 16.31
CA LEU A 13 10.40 -1.35 17.05
C LEU A 13 10.47 -2.40 18.16
N GLY A 14 9.37 -2.68 18.86
CA GLY A 14 9.29 -3.71 19.88
C GLY A 14 9.46 -5.13 19.31
N GLY A 15 8.94 -5.39 18.10
CA GLY A 15 9.17 -6.64 17.38
C GLY A 15 10.62 -6.84 16.97
N LEU A 16 11.36 -5.77 16.65
CA LEU A 16 12.78 -5.83 16.31
C LEU A 16 13.67 -6.07 17.52
N LEU A 17 13.30 -5.57 18.70
CA LEU A 17 14.08 -5.75 19.95
C LEU A 17 13.91 -7.14 20.56
N LEU A 18 12.75 -7.79 20.39
CA LEU A 18 12.52 -9.15 20.86
C LEU A 18 13.31 -10.22 20.08
N THR A 19 13.74 -9.91 18.86
CA THR A 19 14.58 -10.84 18.06
C THR A 19 16.07 -10.75 18.40
N THR A 20 16.52 -9.70 19.08
CA THR A 20 17.94 -9.56 19.48
C THR A 20 18.28 -10.34 20.73
N ASP A 21 17.32 -10.58 21.64
CA ASP A 21 17.58 -11.35 22.87
C ASP A 21 17.62 -12.87 22.63
N LEU A 22 17.04 -13.38 21.55
CA LEU A 22 17.12 -14.81 21.22
C LEU A 22 18.47 -15.24 20.62
N MET A 23 19.30 -14.28 20.16
CA MET A 23 20.62 -14.57 19.59
C MET A 23 21.77 -14.49 20.60
N ALA A 24 21.48 -14.13 21.86
CA ALA A 24 22.52 -13.94 22.88
C ALA A 24 22.89 -15.20 23.71
N GLN A 25 22.29 -16.35 23.43
CA GLN A 25 22.48 -17.55 24.28
C GLN A 25 23.41 -18.63 23.71
N ASP A 26 24.11 -18.42 22.60
CA ASP A 26 25.04 -19.44 22.08
C ASP A 26 26.45 -18.89 21.87
N THR A 27 27.06 -18.37 22.95
CA THR A 27 28.49 -18.03 22.99
C THR A 27 29.25 -19.12 23.75
N LYS A 28 29.46 -20.28 23.12
CA LYS A 28 30.55 -21.20 23.50
C LYS A 28 31.46 -21.41 22.28
N SER A 29 32.73 -21.01 22.52
CA SER A 29 33.89 -21.21 21.66
C SER A 29 34.01 -20.32 20.42
N MET A 30 34.49 -19.09 20.59
CA MET A 30 35.21 -18.40 19.53
C MET A 30 36.65 -18.92 19.47
N PRO A 31 37.12 -19.40 18.32
CA PRO A 31 38.56 -19.47 18.06
C PRO A 31 39.09 -18.06 17.79
N ASP A 32 40.33 -17.80 18.16
CA ASP A 32 41.08 -16.55 18.06
C ASP A 32 40.79 -15.79 16.76
N LEU A 33 40.13 -14.65 16.89
CA LEU A 33 40.04 -13.63 15.84
C LEU A 33 41.37 -12.92 15.75
N GLN A 34 42.30 -13.46 14.91
CA GLN A 34 43.34 -12.64 14.36
C GLN A 34 42.71 -11.48 13.60
N THR A 35 43.06 -10.27 14.03
CA THR A 35 42.68 -8.99 13.48
C THR A 35 43.10 -8.92 12.00
N ALA A 36 42.24 -9.42 11.11
CA ALA A 36 42.30 -9.07 9.72
C ALA A 36 41.54 -7.77 9.57
N GLU A 37 42.24 -6.65 9.36
CA GLU A 37 41.62 -5.41 8.91
C GLU A 37 40.71 -5.74 7.70
N PRO A 38 39.49 -5.22 7.67
CA PRO A 38 38.63 -5.41 6.52
C PRO A 38 39.22 -4.61 5.35
N ASP A 39 39.86 -5.33 4.44
CA ASP A 39 40.39 -4.77 3.19
C ASP A 39 39.17 -4.41 2.29
N PHE A 40 38.66 -3.19 2.47
CA PHE A 40 37.50 -2.67 1.77
C PHE A 40 37.72 -2.44 0.27
N PHE A 41 38.98 -2.53 -0.20
CA PHE A 41 39.37 -2.29 -1.57
C PHE A 41 40.44 -3.29 -2.05
N ASP A 42 40.11 -4.56 -2.10
CA ASP A 42 40.92 -5.50 -2.90
C ASP A 42 40.35 -5.62 -4.33
N PRO A 43 40.93 -4.92 -5.33
CA PRO A 43 40.48 -4.99 -6.72
C PRO A 43 40.76 -6.35 -7.36
N THR A 44 41.50 -7.24 -6.67
CA THR A 44 41.83 -8.58 -7.18
C THR A 44 40.86 -9.65 -6.66
N ARG A 45 40.01 -9.34 -5.72
CA ARG A 45 38.91 -10.21 -5.36
C ARG A 45 37.93 -10.23 -6.54
N LYS A 46 38.23 -11.10 -7.49
CA LYS A 46 37.21 -11.61 -8.41
C LYS A 46 36.15 -12.21 -7.51
N GLU A 47 35.16 -11.40 -7.14
CA GLU A 47 33.84 -11.91 -6.75
C GLU A 47 33.58 -12.92 -7.85
N ALA A 48 33.59 -14.21 -7.50
CA ALA A 48 33.14 -15.24 -8.40
C ALA A 48 31.80 -14.71 -8.88
N ALA A 49 31.74 -14.26 -10.13
CA ALA A 49 30.57 -13.78 -10.73
C ALA A 49 29.58 -14.92 -10.50
N GLU A 50 28.71 -14.79 -9.50
CA GLU A 50 27.62 -15.73 -9.29
C GLU A 50 26.96 -15.71 -10.65
N GLU A 51 27.10 -16.80 -11.39
CA GLU A 51 26.55 -16.95 -12.71
C GLU A 51 25.05 -16.85 -12.51
N TYR A 52 24.53 -15.61 -12.63
CA TYR A 52 23.12 -15.32 -12.44
C TYR A 52 22.35 -16.11 -13.48
N LYS A 53 21.89 -17.28 -13.07
CA LYS A 53 21.05 -18.13 -13.89
C LYS A 53 19.69 -17.47 -13.99
N PHE A 54 19.21 -17.33 -15.20
CA PHE A 54 17.80 -17.05 -15.42
C PHE A 54 16.96 -18.02 -14.59
N GLY A 55 16.06 -17.50 -13.78
CA GLY A 55 15.26 -18.31 -12.90
C GLY A 55 13.94 -17.62 -12.54
N THR A 56 13.07 -18.36 -11.91
CA THR A 56 11.81 -17.85 -11.38
C THR A 56 11.72 -18.15 -9.90
N GLU A 57 11.30 -17.19 -9.11
CA GLU A 57 11.05 -17.35 -7.69
C GLU A 57 9.61 -17.00 -7.38
N TRP A 58 8.89 -17.91 -6.74
CA TRP A 58 7.54 -17.69 -6.28
C TRP A 58 7.55 -17.06 -4.89
N ARG A 59 6.66 -16.11 -4.67
CA ARG A 59 6.58 -15.37 -3.41
C ARG A 59 5.14 -15.21 -2.97
N ILE A 60 4.93 -15.17 -1.65
CA ILE A 60 3.67 -14.77 -1.03
C ILE A 60 3.90 -13.41 -0.39
N GLU A 61 3.02 -12.47 -0.66
CA GLU A 61 3.07 -11.11 -0.14
C GLU A 61 1.87 -10.85 0.76
N THR A 62 2.10 -10.26 1.95
CA THR A 62 1.05 -9.76 2.83
C THR A 62 1.50 -8.46 3.48
N GLY A 63 0.57 -7.56 3.75
CA GLY A 63 0.95 -6.29 4.35
C GLY A 63 -0.19 -5.32 4.53
N PHE A 64 0.19 -4.12 4.92
CA PHE A 64 -0.68 -3.00 5.14
C PHE A 64 -0.60 -2.02 3.96
N VAL A 65 -1.75 -1.48 3.58
CA VAL A 65 -1.87 -0.43 2.57
C VAL A 65 -2.68 0.73 3.11
N GLN A 66 -2.32 1.93 2.69
CA GLN A 66 -3.08 3.13 2.93
C GLN A 66 -3.23 3.90 1.63
N TRP A 67 -4.45 3.96 1.12
CA TRP A 67 -4.80 4.78 -0.03
C TRP A 67 -5.29 6.16 0.41
N GLN A 68 -4.96 7.14 -0.37
CA GLN A 68 -5.42 8.51 -0.25
C GLN A 68 -6.18 8.87 -1.51
N GLN A 69 -7.50 8.96 -1.42
CA GLN A 69 -8.32 9.45 -2.50
C GLN A 69 -8.30 10.98 -2.50
N ARG A 70 -7.90 11.58 -3.61
CA ARG A 70 -7.80 13.03 -3.78
C ARG A 70 -8.81 13.48 -4.82
N GLN A 71 -9.67 14.40 -4.40
CA GLN A 71 -10.66 15.02 -5.26
C GLN A 71 -10.25 16.47 -5.54
N ASN A 72 -10.07 16.82 -6.83
CA ASN A 72 -9.63 18.16 -7.24
C ASN A 72 -8.42 18.67 -6.44
N ASP A 73 -7.36 17.82 -6.33
CA ASP A 73 -6.12 18.09 -5.60
C ASP A 73 -6.24 18.22 -4.06
N SER A 74 -7.43 18.12 -3.50
CA SER A 74 -7.67 18.03 -2.07
C SER A 74 -7.83 16.58 -1.61
N VAL A 75 -7.33 16.26 -0.42
CA VAL A 75 -7.54 14.93 0.17
C VAL A 75 -9.00 14.82 0.57
N ALA A 76 -9.72 13.92 -0.11
CA ALA A 76 -11.11 13.65 0.20
C ALA A 76 -11.20 12.58 1.32
N MET A 77 -10.39 11.50 1.21
CA MET A 77 -10.50 10.35 2.11
C MET A 77 -9.19 9.57 2.21
N TYR A 78 -9.00 8.92 3.36
CA TYR A 78 -7.99 7.89 3.56
C TYR A 78 -8.65 6.52 3.71
N LEU A 79 -8.19 5.54 2.93
CA LEU A 79 -8.57 4.14 3.02
C LEU A 79 -7.40 3.35 3.59
N HIS A 80 -7.63 2.59 4.64
CA HIS A 80 -6.61 1.76 5.30
C HIS A 80 -7.00 0.30 5.18
N GLY A 81 -6.06 -0.58 4.95
CA GLY A 81 -6.41 -1.98 4.82
C GLY A 81 -5.24 -2.94 4.71
N LEU A 82 -5.59 -4.15 4.36
CA LEU A 82 -4.66 -5.25 4.20
C LEU A 82 -4.55 -5.62 2.72
N ARG A 83 -3.34 -6.04 2.34
CA ARG A 83 -3.03 -6.59 1.03
C ARG A 83 -2.45 -7.99 1.21
N PHE A 84 -2.81 -8.91 0.33
CA PHE A 84 -2.25 -10.25 0.28
C PHE A 84 -2.29 -10.80 -1.14
N GLY A 85 -1.38 -11.71 -1.45
CA GLY A 85 -1.39 -12.39 -2.75
C GLY A 85 -0.11 -13.13 -3.07
N GLY A 86 0.01 -13.52 -4.33
CA GLY A 86 1.16 -14.22 -4.87
C GLY A 86 1.84 -13.44 -5.98
N THR A 87 3.16 -13.48 -5.99
CA THR A 87 3.99 -12.86 -7.01
C THR A 87 5.05 -13.85 -7.51
N VAL A 88 5.56 -13.59 -8.69
CA VAL A 88 6.67 -14.32 -9.29
C VAL A 88 7.73 -13.31 -9.73
N ASP A 89 8.97 -13.55 -9.30
CA ASP A 89 10.14 -12.79 -9.71
C ASP A 89 10.85 -13.57 -10.82
N PHE A 90 11.05 -12.92 -11.97
CA PHE A 90 11.91 -13.41 -13.06
C PHE A 90 13.29 -12.82 -12.86
N LEU A 91 14.23 -13.67 -12.48
CA LEU A 91 15.61 -13.26 -12.22
C LEU A 91 16.33 -12.98 -13.54
N LEU A 92 17.01 -11.84 -13.60
CA LEU A 92 17.78 -11.37 -14.75
C LEU A 92 19.24 -11.19 -14.34
N PRO A 93 20.19 -11.14 -15.31
CA PRO A 93 21.57 -10.81 -15.04
C PRO A 93 21.72 -9.46 -14.34
N TYR A 94 22.91 -9.24 -13.72
CA TYR A 94 23.29 -7.96 -13.12
C TYR A 94 22.40 -7.49 -11.96
N HIS A 95 21.91 -8.43 -11.12
CA HIS A 95 21.09 -8.12 -9.94
C HIS A 95 19.71 -7.52 -10.23
N PHE A 96 19.25 -7.63 -11.46
CA PHE A 96 17.90 -7.22 -11.84
C PHE A 96 16.90 -8.37 -11.71
N SER A 97 15.66 -8.05 -11.43
CA SER A 97 14.53 -8.96 -11.61
C SER A 97 13.28 -8.21 -12.02
N ILE A 98 12.36 -8.91 -12.65
CA ILE A 98 11.03 -8.38 -12.96
C ILE A 98 10.01 -9.18 -12.16
N GLN A 99 9.20 -8.49 -11.40
CA GLN A 99 8.12 -9.10 -10.61
C GLN A 99 6.78 -8.82 -11.27
N THR A 100 5.95 -9.87 -11.29
CA THR A 100 4.51 -9.74 -11.57
C THR A 100 3.72 -10.68 -10.68
N GLY A 101 2.39 -10.55 -10.68
CA GLY A 101 1.54 -11.41 -9.86
C GLY A 101 0.15 -10.85 -9.69
N ALA A 102 -0.53 -11.30 -8.64
CA ALA A 102 -1.87 -10.85 -8.29
C ALA A 102 -1.97 -10.63 -6.78
N LEU A 103 -2.35 -9.41 -6.40
CA LEU A 103 -2.46 -8.97 -5.01
C LEU A 103 -3.87 -8.44 -4.76
N ALA A 104 -4.59 -9.04 -3.82
CA ALA A 104 -5.89 -8.55 -3.38
C ALA A 104 -5.72 -7.58 -2.22
N SER A 105 -6.45 -6.48 -2.23
CA SER A 105 -6.45 -5.48 -1.15
C SER A 105 -7.89 -5.26 -0.67
N LEU A 106 -8.08 -5.33 0.66
CA LEU A 106 -9.33 -4.97 1.32
C LEU A 106 -9.06 -3.74 2.17
N THR A 107 -9.74 -2.65 1.85
CA THR A 107 -9.54 -1.36 2.51
C THR A 107 -10.84 -0.79 3.05
N TYR A 108 -10.71 0.00 4.10
CA TYR A 108 -11.81 0.71 4.76
C TYR A 108 -11.40 2.16 5.02
N GLY A 109 -12.34 3.07 4.86
CA GLY A 109 -12.18 4.47 5.22
C GLY A 109 -13.53 5.12 5.51
N TYR A 110 -13.47 6.28 6.13
CA TYR A 110 -14.68 7.05 6.39
C TYR A 110 -14.47 8.54 6.11
N GLN A 111 -15.54 9.21 5.74
CA GLN A 111 -15.61 10.65 5.54
C GLN A 111 -16.90 11.20 6.16
N ASN A 112 -16.79 12.30 6.90
CA ASN A 112 -17.93 13.03 7.41
C ASN A 112 -18.14 14.29 6.58
N GLN A 113 -19.33 14.44 6.02
CA GLN A 113 -19.77 15.65 5.37
C GLN A 113 -20.68 16.41 6.33
N HIS A 114 -20.35 17.68 6.56
CA HIS A 114 -21.08 18.55 7.47
C HIS A 114 -21.93 19.53 6.66
N TRP A 115 -23.22 19.56 6.99
CA TRP A 115 -24.18 20.45 6.38
C TRP A 115 -24.75 21.39 7.44
N ARG A 116 -25.04 22.61 7.05
CA ARG A 116 -25.77 23.53 7.93
C ARG A 116 -27.28 23.20 7.81
N SER A 117 -27.97 23.02 8.93
CA SER A 117 -29.40 22.72 8.94
C SER A 117 -30.19 23.73 8.10
N MET A 118 -31.16 23.22 7.33
CA MET A 118 -32.11 24.06 6.54
C MET A 118 -33.30 24.53 7.36
N THR A 119 -33.43 24.11 8.63
CA THR A 119 -34.47 24.57 9.51
C THR A 119 -34.11 25.90 10.14
N ALA A 120 -35.00 26.91 10.00
CA ALA A 120 -34.74 28.33 10.26
C ALA A 120 -34.50 28.72 11.73
N GLU A 121 -34.69 27.85 12.72
CA GLU A 121 -34.69 28.23 14.13
C GLU A 121 -33.42 27.94 14.94
N SER A 122 -32.59 27.08 14.45
CA SER A 122 -31.25 26.84 15.07
C SER A 122 -30.25 26.32 14.02
N ALA A 123 -29.09 26.96 13.90
CA ALA A 123 -28.01 26.53 13.02
C ALA A 123 -27.37 25.25 13.58
N GLN A 124 -28.04 24.12 13.48
CA GLN A 124 -27.49 22.81 13.82
C GLN A 124 -26.62 22.29 12.67
N ILE A 125 -25.48 21.74 13.02
CA ILE A 125 -24.61 21.05 12.05
C ILE A 125 -25.11 19.61 11.93
N GLU A 126 -25.58 19.28 10.74
CA GLU A 126 -26.02 17.93 10.38
C GLU A 126 -24.85 17.18 9.72
N VAL A 127 -24.75 15.89 9.98
CA VAL A 127 -23.60 15.07 9.54
C VAL A 127 -24.10 13.92 8.68
N LEU A 128 -23.58 13.83 7.48
CA LEU A 128 -23.69 12.67 6.62
C LEU A 128 -22.35 11.93 6.66
N ARG A 129 -22.37 10.69 7.14
CA ARG A 129 -21.17 9.85 7.23
C ARG A 129 -21.19 8.82 6.12
N HIS A 130 -20.08 8.76 5.40
CA HIS A 130 -19.77 7.78 4.39
C HIS A 130 -18.72 6.82 4.95
N ASP A 131 -19.04 5.55 5.07
CA ASP A 131 -18.11 4.49 5.41
C ASP A 131 -17.85 3.64 4.15
N ILE A 132 -16.64 3.70 3.60
CA ILE A 132 -16.31 3.02 2.34
C ILE A 132 -15.52 1.75 2.63
N VAL A 133 -16.01 0.63 2.09
CA VAL A 133 -15.30 -0.65 2.05
C VAL A 133 -14.96 -0.96 0.60
N GLN A 134 -13.68 -1.15 0.30
CA GLN A 134 -13.21 -1.34 -1.07
C GLN A 134 -12.38 -2.62 -1.18
N LEU A 135 -12.73 -3.46 -2.17
CA LEU A 135 -11.99 -4.67 -2.54
C LEU A 135 -11.40 -4.48 -3.94
N GLU A 136 -10.11 -4.71 -4.07
CA GLU A 136 -9.36 -4.48 -5.30
C GLU A 136 -8.39 -5.62 -5.59
N LEU A 137 -8.13 -5.83 -6.87
CA LEU A 137 -7.09 -6.72 -7.36
C LEU A 137 -6.01 -5.86 -8.05
N THR A 138 -4.76 -6.02 -7.65
CA THR A 138 -3.62 -5.33 -8.24
C THR A 138 -2.73 -6.32 -8.97
N ILE A 139 -2.36 -6.01 -10.20
CA ILE A 139 -1.41 -6.75 -11.03
C ILE A 139 -0.17 -5.86 -11.19
N PRO A 140 0.90 -6.06 -10.39
CA PRO A 140 2.12 -5.28 -10.50
C PRO A 140 3.00 -5.79 -11.65
N VAL A 141 3.74 -4.87 -12.28
CA VAL A 141 4.88 -5.18 -13.16
C VAL A 141 6.02 -4.29 -12.70
N ARG A 142 6.89 -4.81 -11.85
CA ARG A 142 7.94 -4.04 -11.16
C ARG A 142 9.31 -4.55 -11.55
N ALA A 143 10.20 -3.63 -11.91
CA ALA A 143 11.63 -3.91 -12.06
C ALA A 143 12.31 -3.70 -10.70
N TYR A 144 13.09 -4.68 -10.29
CA TYR A 144 13.87 -4.65 -9.04
C TYR A 144 15.35 -4.57 -9.37
N TYR A 145 16.07 -3.83 -8.55
CA TYR A 145 17.53 -3.84 -8.49
C TYR A 145 17.96 -4.17 -7.07
N THR A 146 18.82 -5.19 -6.92
CA THR A 146 19.22 -5.72 -5.61
C THR A 146 20.71 -5.52 -5.40
N ILE A 147 21.09 -5.03 -4.23
CA ILE A 147 22.47 -4.83 -3.77
C ILE A 147 22.72 -5.77 -2.60
N THR A 148 23.71 -6.63 -2.71
CA THR A 148 24.11 -7.49 -1.59
C THR A 148 24.95 -6.68 -0.60
N LEU A 149 24.43 -6.50 0.63
CA LEU A 149 25.15 -5.81 1.71
C LEU A 149 26.00 -6.78 2.53
N TRP A 150 25.49 -7.99 2.77
CA TRP A 150 26.16 -9.05 3.52
C TRP A 150 25.73 -10.39 2.96
N LYS A 151 26.34 -11.50 3.39
CA LYS A 151 26.09 -12.87 2.86
C LYS A 151 24.62 -13.22 2.63
N GLN A 152 23.73 -12.77 3.50
CA GLN A 152 22.30 -13.08 3.44
C GLN A 152 21.42 -11.82 3.42
N LEU A 153 21.98 -10.63 3.66
CA LEU A 153 21.25 -9.37 3.71
C LEU A 153 21.41 -8.62 2.39
N ARG A 154 20.30 -8.32 1.75
CA ARG A 154 20.24 -7.59 0.48
C ARG A 154 19.36 -6.35 0.66
N LEU A 155 19.79 -5.25 0.09
CA LEU A 155 18.99 -4.04 -0.09
C LEU A 155 18.45 -4.07 -1.51
N PHE A 156 17.20 -3.71 -1.69
CA PHE A 156 16.62 -3.63 -3.02
C PHE A 156 15.80 -2.36 -3.19
N PHE A 157 15.68 -1.94 -4.43
CA PHE A 157 14.80 -0.88 -4.90
C PHE A 157 13.93 -1.43 -6.02
N TYR A 158 12.73 -0.89 -6.17
CA TYR A 158 11.88 -1.25 -7.28
C TYR A 158 11.14 -0.03 -7.82
N ALA A 159 10.78 -0.14 -9.08
CA ALA A 159 9.88 0.79 -9.74
C ALA A 159 9.10 0.06 -10.85
N GLY A 160 7.89 0.53 -11.14
CA GLY A 160 7.14 -0.01 -12.26
C GLY A 160 5.67 0.29 -12.24
N PRO A 161 5.01 0.06 -13.39
CA PRO A 161 3.57 0.21 -13.50
C PRO A 161 2.83 -0.92 -12.78
N GLN A 162 1.59 -0.62 -12.39
CA GLN A 162 0.66 -1.63 -11.90
C GLN A 162 -0.75 -1.30 -12.36
N LEU A 163 -1.52 -2.34 -12.61
CA LEU A 163 -2.93 -2.26 -12.94
C LEU A 163 -3.74 -2.67 -11.71
N GLN A 164 -4.55 -1.75 -11.20
CA GLN A 164 -5.48 -2.01 -10.12
C GLN A 164 -6.89 -2.14 -10.69
N ILE A 165 -7.62 -3.17 -10.29
CA ILE A 165 -8.98 -3.47 -10.74
C ILE A 165 -9.89 -3.48 -9.52
N GLY A 166 -10.79 -2.51 -9.43
CA GLY A 166 -11.81 -2.43 -8.41
C GLY A 166 -12.88 -3.50 -8.59
N LEU A 167 -13.00 -4.39 -7.63
CA LEU A 167 -14.01 -5.45 -7.63
C LEU A 167 -15.32 -4.93 -7.04
N THR A 168 -15.27 -4.28 -5.87
CA THR A 168 -16.38 -3.59 -5.23
C THR A 168 -15.90 -2.38 -4.45
N SER A 169 -16.73 -1.36 -4.36
CA SER A 169 -16.51 -0.16 -3.54
C SER A 169 -17.84 0.23 -2.90
N TYR A 170 -18.12 -0.39 -1.76
CA TYR A 170 -19.37 -0.20 -1.06
C TYR A 170 -19.31 1.06 -0.20
N ASP A 171 -20.24 1.97 -0.44
CA ASP A 171 -20.47 3.18 0.36
C ASP A 171 -21.65 2.91 1.30
N LEU A 172 -21.33 2.80 2.59
CA LEU A 172 -22.31 2.63 3.66
C LEU A 172 -22.63 4.00 4.24
N MET A 173 -23.83 4.50 4.00
CA MET A 173 -24.22 5.82 4.42
C MET A 173 -24.96 5.77 5.75
N THR A 174 -24.48 6.54 6.71
CA THR A 174 -25.20 6.81 7.96
C THR A 174 -25.65 8.25 7.93
N ASN A 175 -26.98 8.40 7.82
CA ASN A 175 -27.62 9.70 7.75
C ASN A 175 -28.11 10.11 9.14
N ASN A 176 -27.59 11.22 9.64
CA ASN A 176 -28.04 11.88 10.87
C ASN A 176 -28.48 13.31 10.56
N THR A 177 -29.29 13.46 9.51
CA THR A 177 -29.80 14.74 9.03
C THR A 177 -31.31 14.85 9.27
N SER A 178 -31.81 16.08 9.36
CA SER A 178 -33.27 16.34 9.48
C SER A 178 -33.98 16.00 8.16
N ALA A 179 -35.29 15.72 8.24
CA ALA A 179 -36.09 15.39 7.06
C ALA A 179 -36.04 16.47 5.96
N PRO A 180 -36.08 17.78 6.24
CA PRO A 180 -35.94 18.82 5.23
C PRO A 180 -34.57 18.78 4.51
N THR A 181 -33.50 18.56 5.27
CA THR A 181 -32.13 18.46 4.70
C THR A 181 -31.98 17.20 3.88
N THR A 182 -32.51 16.06 4.31
CA THR A 182 -32.54 14.81 3.57
C THR A 182 -33.23 15.00 2.22
N LYS A 183 -34.40 15.58 2.19
CA LYS A 183 -35.17 15.86 0.97
C LYS A 183 -34.40 16.77 0.01
N TRP A 184 -33.79 17.82 0.53
CA TRP A 184 -32.97 18.73 -0.27
C TRP A 184 -31.75 18.03 -0.88
N LEU A 185 -31.05 17.16 -0.11
CA LEU A 185 -29.92 16.38 -0.61
C LEU A 185 -30.31 15.43 -1.74
N GLU A 186 -31.48 14.75 -1.60
CA GLU A 186 -32.04 13.89 -2.64
C GLU A 186 -32.37 14.68 -3.92
N GLU A 187 -32.97 15.89 -3.77
CA GLU A 187 -33.26 16.80 -4.90
C GLU A 187 -31.97 17.26 -5.61
N GLN A 188 -30.84 17.36 -4.89
CA GLN A 188 -29.52 17.63 -5.48
C GLN A 188 -28.86 16.39 -6.09
N GLY A 189 -29.52 15.24 -6.07
CA GLY A 189 -29.00 13.98 -6.61
C GLY A 189 -28.00 13.27 -5.71
N VAL A 190 -27.91 13.63 -4.43
CA VAL A 190 -27.10 12.91 -3.46
C VAL A 190 -27.79 11.60 -3.10
N GLN A 191 -27.15 10.49 -3.34
CA GLN A 191 -27.65 9.18 -2.93
C GLN A 191 -27.46 9.03 -1.41
N LEU A 192 -28.56 8.80 -0.69
CA LEU A 192 -28.57 8.62 0.77
C LEU A 192 -28.73 7.16 1.19
N THR A 193 -28.63 6.25 0.26
CA THR A 193 -28.74 4.80 0.48
C THR A 193 -27.42 4.10 0.21
N ASN A 194 -27.20 3.00 0.90
CA ASN A 194 -26.03 2.15 0.67
C ASN A 194 -25.95 1.70 -0.78
N HIS A 195 -24.79 1.84 -1.42
CA HIS A 195 -24.62 1.51 -2.81
C HIS A 195 -23.18 1.12 -3.15
N ASP A 196 -22.99 0.41 -4.27
CA ASP A 196 -21.67 0.12 -4.83
C ASP A 196 -21.32 1.15 -5.90
N ARG A 197 -20.31 1.96 -5.63
CA ARG A 197 -19.81 3.07 -6.49
C ARG A 197 -19.39 2.59 -7.89
N TYR A 198 -18.96 1.31 -8.04
CA TYR A 198 -18.63 0.73 -9.34
C TYR A 198 -19.89 0.24 -10.07
N ALA A 199 -20.85 -0.37 -9.36
CA ALA A 199 -22.10 -0.82 -9.95
C ALA A 199 -22.92 0.38 -10.46
N ASP A 200 -22.95 1.46 -9.70
CA ASP A 200 -23.66 2.70 -10.05
C ASP A 200 -22.91 3.57 -11.08
N LYS A 201 -21.81 3.04 -11.60
CA LYS A 201 -21.00 3.70 -12.64
C LYS A 201 -20.49 5.10 -12.23
N GLN A 202 -20.31 5.34 -10.95
CA GLN A 202 -19.69 6.56 -10.43
C GLN A 202 -18.18 6.56 -10.66
N LEU A 203 -17.54 5.39 -10.51
CA LEU A 203 -16.10 5.22 -10.68
C LEU A 203 -15.77 4.27 -11.83
N TYR A 204 -14.59 4.47 -12.40
CA TYR A 204 -13.95 3.47 -13.25
C TYR A 204 -13.37 2.35 -12.38
N ARG A 205 -13.52 1.09 -12.84
CA ARG A 205 -12.94 -0.07 -12.16
C ARG A 205 -11.43 -0.20 -12.31
N THR A 206 -10.87 0.44 -13.34
CA THR A 206 -9.46 0.32 -13.67
C THR A 206 -8.69 1.55 -13.23
N ASN A 207 -7.63 1.35 -12.48
CA ASN A 207 -6.67 2.35 -12.07
C ASN A 207 -5.27 1.94 -12.53
N ILE A 208 -4.64 2.77 -13.33
CA ILE A 208 -3.25 2.60 -13.72
C ILE A 208 -2.43 3.42 -12.75
N GLN A 209 -1.47 2.75 -12.11
CA GLN A 209 -0.61 3.36 -11.12
C GLN A 209 0.86 3.13 -11.49
N PHE A 210 1.73 3.97 -10.96
CA PHE A 210 3.16 3.76 -11.01
C PHE A 210 3.69 3.70 -9.57
N GLY A 211 4.38 2.62 -9.24
CA GLY A 211 4.90 2.37 -7.91
C GLY A 211 6.42 2.51 -7.86
N ILE A 212 6.90 3.07 -6.77
CA ILE A 212 8.31 3.11 -6.41
C ILE A 212 8.47 2.64 -4.97
N GLY A 213 9.58 1.98 -4.67
CA GLY A 213 9.85 1.55 -3.30
C GLY A 213 11.17 0.84 -3.15
N GLY A 214 11.33 0.25 -1.99
CA GLY A 214 12.51 -0.52 -1.66
C GLY A 214 12.36 -1.23 -0.32
N GLY A 215 13.41 -1.91 0.10
CA GLY A 215 13.38 -2.64 1.35
C GLY A 215 14.60 -3.52 1.55
N LEU A 216 14.47 -4.41 2.51
CA LEU A 216 15.51 -5.36 2.89
C LEU A 216 15.03 -6.79 2.62
N GLU A 217 15.91 -7.60 2.08
CA GLU A 217 15.70 -9.04 1.92
C GLU A 217 16.75 -9.78 2.74
N TRP A 218 16.29 -10.71 3.56
CA TRP A 218 17.16 -11.60 4.33
C TRP A 218 16.73 -13.04 4.11
N ASP A 219 17.59 -13.80 3.45
CA ASP A 219 17.36 -15.18 3.03
C ASP A 219 16.05 -15.31 2.23
N ARG A 220 14.98 -15.85 2.83
CA ARG A 220 13.67 -16.03 2.21
C ARG A 220 12.67 -14.91 2.51
N TYR A 221 13.02 -14.01 3.40
CA TYR A 221 12.13 -12.97 3.88
C TYR A 221 12.48 -11.62 3.26
N ARG A 222 11.44 -10.89 2.87
CA ARG A 222 11.59 -9.53 2.36
C ARG A 222 10.62 -8.61 3.09
N LEU A 223 11.12 -7.51 3.60
CA LEU A 223 10.32 -6.39 4.10
C LEU A 223 10.46 -5.25 3.10
N GLN A 224 9.35 -4.82 2.54
CA GLN A 224 9.33 -3.74 1.55
C GLN A 224 8.36 -2.62 1.94
N SER A 225 8.70 -1.41 1.54
CA SER A 225 7.84 -0.24 1.61
C SER A 225 7.85 0.48 0.27
N GLY A 226 6.74 1.06 -0.08
CA GLY A 226 6.63 1.79 -1.34
C GLY A 226 5.49 2.77 -1.36
N TYR A 227 5.48 3.54 -2.43
CA TYR A 227 4.46 4.53 -2.73
C TYR A 227 3.96 4.35 -4.16
N ASP A 228 2.64 4.31 -4.31
CA ASP A 228 1.95 4.11 -5.58
C ASP A 228 1.22 5.41 -5.98
N PHE A 229 1.43 5.85 -7.22
CA PHE A 229 0.85 7.06 -7.79
C PHE A 229 -0.20 6.69 -8.82
N GLY A 230 -1.47 7.05 -8.58
CA GLY A 230 -2.53 6.89 -9.58
C GLY A 230 -2.35 7.88 -10.73
N LEU A 231 -2.35 7.36 -11.95
CA LEU A 231 -2.08 8.13 -13.17
C LEU A 231 -3.36 8.57 -13.87
N ASN A 232 -4.48 7.92 -13.64
CA ASN A 232 -5.74 8.21 -14.31
C ASN A 232 -6.80 8.77 -13.34
N ASN A 233 -7.78 9.45 -13.91
CA ASN A 233 -8.96 9.89 -13.17
C ASN A 233 -9.93 8.72 -13.00
N LEU A 234 -10.25 8.39 -11.74
CA LEU A 234 -11.20 7.33 -11.40
C LEU A 234 -12.66 7.75 -11.54
N MET A 235 -12.96 9.06 -11.48
CA MET A 235 -14.34 9.55 -11.57
C MET A 235 -14.84 9.53 -13.00
N ARG A 236 -16.05 9.02 -13.21
CA ARG A 236 -16.69 9.08 -14.53
C ARG A 236 -17.26 10.47 -14.77
N THR A 237 -16.83 11.09 -15.85
CA THR A 237 -17.24 12.45 -16.26
C THR A 237 -18.74 12.65 -16.47
N ARG A 238 -19.51 11.56 -16.56
CA ARG A 238 -20.98 11.63 -16.68
C ARG A 238 -21.68 12.02 -15.39
N VAL A 239 -21.04 11.81 -14.25
CA VAL A 239 -21.63 12.12 -12.92
C VAL A 239 -21.41 13.59 -12.57
N VAL A 240 -20.15 14.05 -12.69
CA VAL A 240 -19.80 15.47 -12.48
C VAL A 240 -18.65 15.84 -13.44
N PRO A 241 -18.91 16.61 -14.52
CA PRO A 241 -17.94 16.81 -15.61
C PRO A 241 -16.60 17.45 -15.23
N SER A 242 -16.51 18.16 -14.11
CA SER A 242 -15.31 18.90 -13.70
C SER A 242 -14.52 18.26 -12.56
N GLN A 243 -14.98 17.12 -12.02
CA GLN A 243 -14.31 16.51 -10.88
C GLN A 243 -13.30 15.45 -11.31
N LYS A 244 -12.15 15.47 -10.65
CA LYS A 244 -11.10 14.47 -10.80
C LYS A 244 -10.92 13.75 -9.46
N LEU A 245 -10.82 12.41 -9.50
CA LEU A 245 -10.50 11.58 -8.36
C LEU A 245 -9.26 10.75 -8.70
N ASN A 246 -8.18 11.00 -8.01
CA ASN A 246 -6.96 10.23 -8.11
C ASN A 246 -6.73 9.47 -6.80
N GLU A 247 -6.10 8.31 -6.89
CA GLU A 247 -5.78 7.49 -5.73
C GLU A 247 -4.28 7.29 -5.64
N TRP A 248 -3.69 7.71 -4.53
CA TRP A 248 -2.28 7.55 -4.22
C TRP A 248 -2.16 6.82 -2.90
N GLY A 249 -1.05 6.12 -2.70
CA GLY A 249 -0.93 5.44 -1.43
C GLY A 249 0.45 4.91 -1.12
N TRP A 250 0.64 4.57 0.12
CA TRP A 250 1.83 3.89 0.59
C TRP A 250 1.48 2.49 1.10
N MET A 251 2.47 1.62 1.07
CA MET A 251 2.34 0.27 1.55
C MET A 251 3.58 -0.16 2.33
N VAL A 252 3.36 -1.08 3.27
CA VAL A 252 4.42 -1.86 3.91
C VAL A 252 4.01 -3.31 3.84
N THR A 253 4.83 -4.15 3.21
CA THR A 253 4.50 -5.55 3.00
C THR A 253 5.66 -6.45 3.43
N PHE A 254 5.28 -7.59 3.93
CA PHE A 254 6.15 -8.70 4.22
C PHE A 254 5.99 -9.75 3.11
N VAL A 255 7.11 -10.23 2.59
CA VAL A 255 7.13 -11.16 1.46
C VAL A 255 7.96 -12.39 1.85
N TYR A 256 7.41 -13.55 1.56
CA TYR A 256 8.07 -14.83 1.77
C TYR A 256 8.33 -15.55 0.45
N ARG A 257 9.55 -16.02 0.24
CA ARG A 257 9.95 -16.80 -0.92
C ARG A 257 9.71 -18.29 -0.64
N LEU A 258 8.98 -18.93 -1.54
CA LEU A 258 8.62 -20.35 -1.48
C LEU A 258 9.79 -21.28 -1.83
#